data_8f859af98b48578a4fd321415eb17e5e
#
_entry.id   8f859af98b48578a4fd321415eb17e5e
#
_cell.length_a   1.000
_cell.length_b   1.000
_cell.length_c   1.000
_cell.angle_alpha   90.00
_cell.angle_beta   90.00
_cell.angle_gamma   90.00
#
_symmetry.space_group_name_H-M   'P 1'
#
loop_
_entity.id
_entity.type
_entity.pdbx_description
1 polymer ?
#
loop_
_entity_poly.entity_id
_entity_poly.type
_entity_poly.pdbx_seq_one_letter_code
_entity_poly.pdbx_strand_id
1 'polypeptide(L)'
;MRKYITLTLYILPFLIAMNSYADAKKTVRTPQLSNEKVSVWTTVIYPNKDHILKMHRHEHNRVIVALDNGLIKVVNNKGEEHFLKLEKDKAYYLSKDLPNELHTDENMGKHPIKVVVIELKN
;
A
#
# COMPACT_ATOMS: atom_id res chain seq x y z
N MET A 1 -39.07 64.81 -16.33
CA MET A 1 -39.07 63.33 -16.25
C MET A 1 -37.66 62.82 -15.98
N ARG A 2 -37.41 62.34 -14.80
CA ARG A 2 -36.12 61.71 -14.47
C ARG A 2 -36.18 60.22 -14.84
N LYS A 3 -35.38 59.81 -15.81
CA LYS A 3 -35.20 58.37 -16.16
C LYS A 3 -34.25 57.79 -15.18
N TYR A 4 -34.73 56.87 -14.34
CA TYR A 4 -33.88 56.03 -13.48
C TYR A 4 -33.33 54.86 -14.33
N ILE A 5 -32.02 54.87 -14.53
CA ILE A 5 -31.33 53.73 -15.15
C ILE A 5 -31.04 52.72 -14.02
N THR A 6 -31.78 51.63 -14.02
CA THR A 6 -31.51 50.52 -13.09
C THR A 6 -30.35 49.72 -13.64
N LEU A 7 -29.19 49.85 -13.01
CA LEU A 7 -28.02 49.04 -13.34
C LEU A 7 -28.16 47.66 -12.63
N THR A 8 -28.57 46.66 -13.39
CA THR A 8 -28.65 45.30 -12.87
C THR A 8 -27.25 44.69 -12.89
N LEU A 9 -26.66 44.57 -11.70
CA LEU A 9 -25.36 43.92 -11.52
C LEU A 9 -25.55 42.40 -11.56
N TYR A 10 -25.18 41.74 -12.66
CA TYR A 10 -25.12 40.30 -12.74
C TYR A 10 -23.86 39.82 -12.03
N ILE A 11 -24.04 39.30 -10.83
CA ILE A 11 -22.98 38.57 -10.13
C ILE A 11 -22.93 37.18 -10.74
N LEU A 12 -21.93 36.93 -11.58
CA LEU A 12 -21.64 35.62 -12.11
C LEU A 12 -21.02 34.78 -10.99
N PRO A 13 -21.62 33.65 -10.56
CA PRO A 13 -20.97 32.81 -9.57
C PRO A 13 -19.72 32.18 -10.18
N PHE A 14 -18.55 32.56 -9.64
CA PHE A 14 -17.28 31.95 -9.99
C PHE A 14 -17.28 30.57 -9.38
N LEU A 15 -17.59 29.52 -10.17
CA LEU A 15 -17.48 28.14 -9.76
C LEU A 15 -15.99 27.79 -9.69
N ILE A 16 -15.42 27.87 -8.50
CA ILE A 16 -14.08 27.32 -8.25
C ILE A 16 -14.23 25.81 -8.27
N ALA A 17 -13.87 25.20 -9.40
CA ALA A 17 -13.69 23.75 -9.47
C ALA A 17 -12.50 23.39 -8.57
N MET A 18 -12.76 22.97 -7.34
CA MET A 18 -11.76 22.34 -6.51
C MET A 18 -11.45 20.99 -7.13
N ASN A 19 -10.37 20.93 -7.90
CA ASN A 19 -9.77 19.67 -8.29
C ASN A 19 -9.21 19.02 -7.02
N SER A 20 -9.99 18.18 -6.37
CA SER A 20 -9.47 17.28 -5.35
C SER A 20 -8.63 16.23 -6.06
N TYR A 21 -7.32 16.43 -6.12
CA TYR A 21 -6.39 15.36 -6.41
C TYR A 21 -6.52 14.37 -5.27
N ALA A 22 -7.20 13.24 -5.54
CA ALA A 22 -7.15 12.12 -4.63
C ALA A 22 -5.68 11.70 -4.55
N ASP A 23 -5.06 11.84 -3.37
CA ASP A 23 -3.71 11.31 -3.13
C ASP A 23 -3.70 9.84 -3.48
N ALA A 24 -2.81 9.45 -4.41
CA ALA A 24 -2.63 8.07 -4.77
C ALA A 24 -2.27 7.28 -3.50
N LYS A 25 -3.11 6.30 -3.12
CA LYS A 25 -2.87 5.45 -1.95
C LYS A 25 -1.60 4.66 -2.17
N LYS A 26 -0.61 4.87 -1.31
CA LYS A 26 0.67 4.15 -1.34
C LYS A 26 0.64 2.99 -0.37
N THR A 27 1.34 1.92 -0.70
CA THR A 27 1.61 0.83 0.24
C THR A 27 2.40 1.39 1.43
N VAL A 28 1.87 1.24 2.63
CA VAL A 28 2.41 1.83 3.87
C VAL A 28 2.49 0.77 4.95
N ARG A 29 3.58 0.82 5.72
CA ARG A 29 3.72 0.06 6.96
C ARG A 29 3.23 0.89 8.13
N THR A 30 2.38 0.30 8.96
CA THR A 30 1.91 0.92 10.19
C THR A 30 2.44 0.12 11.38
N PRO A 31 3.41 0.67 12.15
CA PRO A 31 3.96 0.00 13.32
C PRO A 31 2.88 -0.32 14.35
N GLN A 32 2.95 -1.49 14.98
CA GLN A 32 2.03 -1.94 16.01
C GLN A 32 2.73 -2.09 17.38
N LEU A 33 3.83 -2.87 17.38
CA LEU A 33 4.66 -3.05 18.57
C LEU A 33 6.08 -3.45 18.17
N SER A 34 7.02 -3.19 19.05
CA SER A 34 8.40 -3.67 18.92
C SER A 34 8.99 -3.90 20.30
N ASN A 35 9.68 -5.01 20.48
CA ASN A 35 10.45 -5.35 21.66
C ASN A 35 11.73 -6.09 21.27
N GLU A 36 12.43 -6.67 22.23
CA GLU A 36 13.68 -7.40 21.99
C GLU A 36 13.51 -8.63 21.09
N LYS A 37 12.31 -9.20 21.03
CA LYS A 37 12.02 -10.48 20.36
C LYS A 37 11.34 -10.33 19.02
N VAL A 38 10.47 -9.33 18.86
CA VAL A 38 9.64 -9.14 17.67
C VAL A 38 9.47 -7.67 17.31
N SER A 39 9.30 -7.42 16.02
CA SER A 39 8.71 -6.19 15.49
C SER A 39 7.44 -6.56 14.72
N VAL A 40 6.34 -5.89 15.02
CA VAL A 40 5.04 -6.14 14.40
C VAL A 40 4.53 -4.87 13.74
N TRP A 41 4.08 -5.01 12.50
CA TRP A 41 3.42 -3.92 11.77
C TRP A 41 2.32 -4.48 10.88
N THR A 42 1.42 -3.63 10.44
CA THR A 42 0.49 -3.94 9.36
C THR A 42 0.96 -3.31 8.06
N THR A 43 0.67 -3.97 6.96
CA THR A 43 0.91 -3.45 5.62
C THR A 43 -0.36 -3.60 4.80
N VAL A 44 -0.73 -2.56 4.07
CA VAL A 44 -1.79 -2.61 3.06
C VAL A 44 -1.13 -2.49 1.70
N ILE A 45 -1.27 -3.52 0.89
CA ILE A 45 -0.71 -3.58 -0.47
C ILE A 45 -1.85 -3.30 -1.44
N TYR A 46 -1.83 -2.10 -2.04
CA TYR A 46 -2.84 -1.69 -3.00
C TYR A 46 -2.61 -2.33 -4.36
N PRO A 47 -3.69 -2.69 -5.09
CA PRO A 47 -3.57 -3.17 -6.45
C PRO A 47 -3.08 -2.04 -7.36
N ASN A 48 -2.31 -2.36 -8.33
CA ASN A 48 -1.79 -1.50 -9.39
C ASN A 48 -0.26 -1.51 -9.41
N LYS A 49 0.30 -1.45 -10.60
CA LYS A 49 1.75 -1.38 -10.83
C LYS A 49 2.40 -0.14 -10.19
N ASP A 50 1.66 0.94 -10.04
CA ASP A 50 2.15 2.18 -9.41
C ASP A 50 2.29 2.07 -7.88
N HIS A 51 1.77 1.00 -7.29
CA HIS A 51 1.79 0.75 -5.85
C HIS A 51 2.66 -0.45 -5.45
N ILE A 52 3.54 -0.88 -6.32
CA ILE A 52 4.51 -1.94 -6.03
C ILE A 52 5.40 -1.49 -4.88
N LEU A 53 5.56 -2.36 -3.87
CA LEU A 53 6.59 -2.18 -2.87
C LEU A 53 7.96 -2.15 -3.54
N LYS A 54 8.70 -1.05 -3.33
CA LYS A 54 10.03 -0.88 -3.89
C LYS A 54 10.95 -2.03 -3.48
N MET A 55 11.97 -2.25 -4.29
CA MET A 55 13.02 -3.23 -4.03
C MET A 55 13.55 -3.12 -2.60
N HIS A 56 13.42 -4.17 -1.83
CA HIS A 56 13.80 -4.25 -0.42
C HIS A 56 14.22 -5.68 -0.05
N ARG A 57 14.74 -5.87 1.16
CA ARG A 57 15.05 -7.19 1.70
C ARG A 57 14.59 -7.34 3.14
N HIS A 58 14.42 -8.58 3.56
CA HIS A 58 14.14 -8.95 4.95
C HIS A 58 15.34 -9.68 5.55
N GLU A 59 15.93 -9.11 6.57
CA GLU A 59 17.10 -9.67 7.27
C GLU A 59 16.73 -10.67 8.36
N HIS A 60 15.44 -10.80 8.66
CA HIS A 60 14.92 -11.69 9.69
C HIS A 60 13.81 -12.59 9.14
N ASN A 61 13.68 -13.75 9.76
CA ASN A 61 12.51 -14.61 9.54
C ASN A 61 11.26 -13.89 10.02
N ARG A 62 10.14 -14.16 9.40
CA ARG A 62 8.87 -13.51 9.74
C ARG A 62 7.67 -14.43 9.56
N VAL A 63 6.65 -14.17 10.33
CA VAL A 63 5.32 -14.73 10.13
C VAL A 63 4.44 -13.61 9.58
N ILE A 64 3.69 -13.90 8.54
CA ILE A 64 2.63 -13.00 8.07
C ILE A 64 1.28 -13.64 8.31
N VAL A 65 0.32 -12.81 8.75
CA VAL A 65 -1.09 -13.20 8.88
C VAL A 65 -1.87 -12.42 7.84
N ALA A 66 -2.51 -13.13 6.92
CA ALA A 66 -3.34 -12.50 5.90
C ALA A 66 -4.68 -12.08 6.52
N LEU A 67 -5.05 -10.81 6.36
CA LEU A 67 -6.37 -10.29 6.75
C LEU A 67 -7.33 -10.20 5.56
N ASP A 68 -6.83 -10.43 4.36
CA ASP A 68 -7.58 -10.50 3.11
C ASP A 68 -7.08 -11.65 2.24
N ASN A 69 -7.92 -12.12 1.34
CA ASN A 69 -7.49 -13.01 0.26
C ASN A 69 -6.74 -12.21 -0.81
N GLY A 70 -5.73 -12.82 -1.42
CA GLY A 70 -5.03 -12.16 -2.51
C GLY A 70 -3.89 -12.97 -3.09
N LEU A 71 -3.33 -12.44 -4.17
CA LEU A 71 -2.16 -13.00 -4.85
C LEU A 71 -1.10 -11.91 -4.95
N ILE A 72 0.05 -12.16 -4.38
CA ILE A 72 1.23 -11.29 -4.46
C ILE A 72 2.23 -11.90 -5.44
N LYS A 73 2.66 -11.11 -6.43
CA LYS A 73 3.81 -11.44 -7.26
C LYS A 73 5.07 -10.86 -6.62
N VAL A 74 6.04 -11.71 -6.41
CA VAL A 74 7.34 -11.34 -5.86
C VAL A 74 8.39 -11.46 -6.97
N VAL A 75 9.13 -10.40 -7.20
CA VAL A 75 10.20 -10.35 -8.21
C VAL A 75 11.50 -9.97 -7.53
N ASN A 76 12.52 -10.82 -7.66
CA ASN A 76 13.83 -10.54 -7.09
C ASN A 76 14.69 -9.66 -8.01
N ASN A 77 15.85 -9.25 -7.54
CA ASN A 77 16.79 -8.42 -8.30
C ASN A 77 17.48 -9.15 -9.47
N LYS A 78 17.24 -10.44 -9.64
CA LYS A 78 17.66 -11.24 -10.81
C LYS A 78 16.54 -11.37 -11.85
N GLY A 79 15.34 -10.84 -11.56
CA GLY A 79 14.16 -10.96 -12.43
C GLY A 79 13.39 -12.27 -12.27
N GLU A 80 13.74 -13.10 -11.28
CA GLU A 80 13.00 -14.33 -10.97
C GLU A 80 11.69 -13.99 -10.28
N GLU A 81 10.61 -14.62 -10.72
CA GLU A 81 9.25 -14.39 -10.23
C GLU A 81 8.73 -15.59 -9.46
N HIS A 82 8.03 -15.32 -8.36
CA HIS A 82 7.19 -16.31 -7.71
C HIS A 82 5.91 -15.66 -7.17
N PHE A 83 4.93 -16.48 -6.83
CA PHE A 83 3.63 -16.01 -6.37
C PHE A 83 3.37 -16.52 -4.96
N LEU A 84 2.86 -15.63 -4.12
CA LEU A 84 2.38 -15.95 -2.78
C LEU A 84 0.86 -15.80 -2.77
N LYS A 85 0.16 -16.92 -2.69
CA LYS A 85 -1.30 -16.94 -2.53
C LYS A 85 -1.63 -16.77 -1.06
N LEU A 86 -2.34 -15.72 -0.73
CA LEU A 86 -2.79 -15.42 0.62
C LEU A 86 -4.27 -15.76 0.77
N GLU A 87 -4.58 -16.46 1.84
CA GLU A 87 -5.95 -16.76 2.23
C GLU A 87 -6.23 -16.08 3.58
N LYS A 88 -7.36 -15.38 3.66
CA LYS A 88 -7.79 -14.67 4.86
C LYS A 88 -7.74 -15.57 6.10
N ASP A 89 -7.26 -15.01 7.21
CA ASP A 89 -7.12 -15.66 8.52
C ASP A 89 -6.08 -16.79 8.58
N LYS A 90 -5.23 -16.93 7.55
CA LYS A 90 -4.11 -17.87 7.56
C LYS A 90 -2.78 -17.19 7.83
N ALA A 91 -1.90 -17.90 8.49
CA ALA A 91 -0.53 -17.50 8.77
C ALA A 91 0.46 -18.23 7.85
N TYR A 92 1.52 -17.53 7.48
CA TYR A 92 2.59 -18.03 6.62
C TYR A 92 3.94 -17.72 7.24
N TYR A 93 4.83 -18.68 7.23
CA TYR A 93 6.22 -18.48 7.64
C TYR A 93 7.06 -18.14 6.42
N LEU A 94 7.78 -17.02 6.47
CA LEU A 94 8.69 -16.59 5.43
C LEU A 94 10.10 -16.48 6.02
N SER A 95 11.04 -17.20 5.43
CA SER A 95 12.44 -17.10 5.81
C SER A 95 13.03 -15.74 5.44
N LYS A 96 14.10 -15.37 6.14
CA LYS A 96 14.92 -14.21 5.74
C LYS A 96 15.43 -14.40 4.31
N ASP A 97 15.62 -13.29 3.62
CA ASP A 97 16.17 -13.29 2.27
C ASP A 97 17.63 -13.72 2.27
N LEU A 98 18.07 -14.29 1.15
CA LEU A 98 19.48 -14.63 0.94
C LEU A 98 20.36 -13.37 0.94
N PRO A 99 21.66 -13.48 1.24
CA PRO A 99 22.58 -12.35 1.12
C PRO A 99 22.49 -11.70 -0.26
N ASN A 100 22.38 -10.35 -0.31
CA ASN A 100 22.27 -9.55 -1.52
C ASN A 100 21.01 -9.78 -2.37
N GLU A 101 20.03 -10.52 -1.88
CA GLU A 101 18.74 -10.67 -2.52
C GLU A 101 17.82 -9.54 -2.11
N LEU A 102 17.27 -8.86 -3.10
CA LEU A 102 16.24 -7.83 -2.96
C LEU A 102 15.01 -8.27 -3.75
N HIS A 103 13.84 -7.83 -3.34
CA HIS A 103 12.60 -8.14 -4.07
C HIS A 103 11.59 -7.01 -4.01
N THR A 104 10.64 -7.06 -4.94
CA THR A 104 9.46 -6.23 -4.97
C THR A 104 8.23 -7.09 -4.75
N ASP A 105 7.18 -6.50 -4.19
CA ASP A 105 5.88 -7.14 -4.01
C ASP A 105 4.80 -6.37 -4.77
N GLU A 106 4.02 -7.07 -5.57
CA GLU A 106 2.92 -6.51 -6.36
C GLU A 106 1.62 -7.26 -6.09
N ASN A 107 0.58 -6.53 -5.72
CA ASN A 107 -0.77 -7.08 -5.61
C ASN A 107 -1.36 -7.29 -7.00
N MET A 108 -1.61 -8.54 -7.36
CA MET A 108 -2.10 -8.95 -8.69
C MET A 108 -3.63 -8.90 -8.80
N GLY A 109 -4.33 -8.61 -7.71
CA GLY A 109 -5.78 -8.55 -7.66
C GLY A 109 -6.34 -7.15 -7.92
N LYS A 110 -7.61 -6.98 -7.62
CA LYS A 110 -8.37 -5.72 -7.77
C LYS A 110 -8.68 -5.03 -6.44
N HIS A 111 -8.41 -5.70 -5.31
CA HIS A 111 -8.70 -5.22 -3.97
C HIS A 111 -7.41 -5.08 -3.15
N PRO A 112 -7.35 -4.12 -2.21
CA PRO A 112 -6.23 -4.04 -1.28
C PRO A 112 -6.07 -5.32 -0.47
N ILE A 113 -4.83 -5.69 -0.18
CA ILE A 113 -4.49 -6.83 0.68
C ILE A 113 -3.84 -6.29 1.94
N LYS A 114 -4.48 -6.50 3.08
CA LYS A 114 -3.91 -6.17 4.39
C LYS A 114 -3.32 -7.40 5.03
N VAL A 115 -2.10 -7.26 5.54
CA VAL A 115 -1.38 -8.31 6.27
C VAL A 115 -0.84 -7.77 7.57
N VAL A 116 -0.73 -8.63 8.58
CA VAL A 116 0.08 -8.39 9.77
C VAL A 116 1.42 -9.07 9.56
N VAL A 117 2.51 -8.37 9.76
CA VAL A 117 3.87 -8.90 9.68
C VAL A 117 4.46 -8.96 11.09
N ILE A 118 4.93 -10.13 11.46
CA ILE A 118 5.61 -10.39 12.74
C ILE A 118 7.05 -10.79 12.41
N GLU A 119 7.97 -9.86 12.54
CA GLU A 119 9.38 -10.09 12.31
C GLU A 119 10.04 -10.62 13.58
N LEU A 120 10.80 -11.71 13.46
CA LEU A 120 11.46 -12.38 14.58
C LEU A 120 12.91 -11.87 14.70
N LYS A 121 13.25 -11.33 15.88
CA LYS A 121 14.56 -10.72 16.16
C LYS A 121 15.53 -11.67 16.87
N ASN A 122 15.73 -12.82 16.38
CA ASN A 122 16.69 -13.79 16.98
C ASN A 122 17.96 -13.93 16.15
#